data_4c2e25dd912398ff4532c74da276c445
#
_entry.id   4c2e25dd912398ff4532c74da276c445
#
_cell.length_a   1.000
_cell.length_b   1.000
_cell.length_c   1.000
_cell.angle_alpha   90.00
_cell.angle_beta   90.00
_cell.angle_gamma   90.00
#
_symmetry.space_group_name_H-M   'P 1'
#
loop_
_entity.id
_entity.type
_entity.pdbx_description
1 polymer ?
#
loop_
_entity_poly.entity_id
_entity_poly.type
_entity_poly.pdbx_seq_one_letter_code
_entity_poly.pdbx_strand_id
1 'polypeptide(L)'
;DLCCSINKVESLDNLKSEYEVWMSGLMRFQNTERKSRRIFEQKGNLVKFHPIIDLTDEEQKGYFEENDLPKHPLEKVGYSSIGCAQCTFKGRGRSGRWGNSGKTECGLHL
;
A
#
# COMPACT_ATOMS: atom_id res chain seq x y z
N ASP A 1 -4.51 10.77 -12.83
CA ASP A 1 -5.55 10.64 -11.81
C ASP A 1 -5.46 11.78 -10.78
N LEU A 2 -6.16 12.85 -11.11
CA LEU A 2 -6.08 14.13 -10.40
C LEU A 2 -6.41 14.04 -8.91
N CYS A 3 -7.41 13.24 -8.54
CA CYS A 3 -7.82 13.07 -7.14
C CYS A 3 -6.70 12.51 -6.26
N CYS A 4 -6.00 11.46 -6.71
CA CYS A 4 -4.87 10.90 -5.96
C CYS A 4 -3.65 11.83 -5.99
N SER A 5 -3.42 12.53 -7.09
CA SER A 5 -2.34 13.51 -7.19
C SER A 5 -2.50 14.60 -6.11
N ILE A 6 -3.63 15.29 -6.12
CA ILE A 6 -3.89 16.42 -5.22
C ILE A 6 -3.97 15.96 -3.75
N ASN A 7 -4.78 14.93 -3.47
CA ASN A 7 -5.11 14.56 -2.08
C ASN A 7 -4.09 13.65 -1.39
N LYS A 8 -3.18 13.04 -2.13
CA LYS A 8 -2.19 12.11 -1.57
C LYS A 8 -0.77 12.46 -1.94
N VAL A 9 -0.47 12.55 -3.24
CA VAL A 9 0.92 12.71 -3.71
C VAL A 9 1.45 14.08 -3.33
N GLU A 10 0.79 15.14 -3.78
CA GLU A 10 1.21 16.52 -3.53
C GLU A 10 1.22 16.87 -2.03
N SER A 11 0.20 16.40 -1.29
CA SER A 11 0.11 16.63 0.15
C SER A 11 1.29 16.02 0.93
N LEU A 12 1.84 14.89 0.46
CA LEU A 12 2.96 14.22 1.09
C LEU A 12 4.32 14.64 0.55
N ASP A 13 4.41 15.16 -0.66
CA ASP A 13 5.69 15.56 -1.26
C ASP A 13 6.35 16.69 -0.47
N ASN A 14 5.58 17.61 0.07
CA ASN A 14 6.09 18.65 0.96
C ASN A 14 6.69 18.05 2.24
N LEU A 15 5.98 17.11 2.87
CA LEU A 15 6.48 16.42 4.07
C LEU A 15 7.73 15.58 3.77
N LYS A 16 7.76 14.87 2.64
CA LYS A 16 8.92 14.08 2.25
C LYS A 16 10.19 14.89 2.08
N SER A 17 10.08 16.16 1.71
CA SER A 17 11.24 17.04 1.58
C SER A 17 11.91 17.39 2.91
N GLU A 18 11.20 17.23 4.02
CA GLU A 18 11.69 17.52 5.37
C GLU A 18 12.38 16.31 6.04
N TYR A 19 12.29 15.12 5.43
CA TYR A 19 12.81 13.88 5.99
C TYR A 19 13.79 13.19 5.05
N GLU A 20 14.74 12.47 5.63
CA GLU A 20 15.75 11.70 4.89
C GLU A 20 15.26 10.29 4.54
N VAL A 21 14.39 9.72 5.36
CA VAL A 21 13.89 8.35 5.21
C VAL A 21 12.37 8.31 5.27
N TRP A 22 11.75 7.62 4.32
CA TRP A 22 10.34 7.27 4.34
C TRP A 22 10.15 5.76 4.43
N MET A 23 9.66 5.30 5.58
CA MET A 23 9.35 3.90 5.83
C MET A 23 7.91 3.57 5.40
N SER A 24 7.71 2.41 4.78
CA SER A 24 6.38 1.94 4.40
C SER A 24 6.20 0.44 4.59
N GLY A 25 4.95 0.02 4.77
CA GLY A 25 4.54 -1.39 4.90
C GLY A 25 4.23 -2.08 3.58
N LEU A 26 4.95 -1.78 2.50
CA LEU A 26 4.76 -2.44 1.22
C LEU A 26 5.22 -3.90 1.27
N MET A 27 4.47 -4.77 0.60
CA MET A 27 4.83 -6.19 0.41
C MET A 27 4.70 -6.56 -1.06
N ARG A 28 5.65 -7.35 -1.59
CA ARG A 28 5.72 -7.71 -3.02
C ARG A 28 4.50 -8.48 -3.51
N PHE A 29 3.91 -9.32 -2.67
CA PHE A 29 2.75 -10.13 -3.05
C PHE A 29 1.49 -9.31 -3.35
N GLN A 30 1.41 -8.06 -2.91
CA GLN A 30 0.19 -7.26 -2.97
C GLN A 30 -0.24 -6.89 -4.39
N ASN A 31 0.71 -6.65 -5.30
CA ASN A 31 0.43 -6.43 -6.73
C ASN A 31 1.70 -6.52 -7.58
N THR A 32 1.52 -6.44 -8.91
CA THR A 32 2.62 -6.58 -9.88
C THR A 32 3.64 -5.45 -9.79
N GLU A 33 3.21 -4.20 -9.56
CA GLU A 33 4.13 -3.05 -9.43
C GLU A 33 5.03 -3.17 -8.20
N ARG A 34 4.50 -3.72 -7.10
CA ARG A 34 5.26 -3.92 -5.87
C ARG A 34 6.26 -5.06 -5.94
N LYS A 35 6.11 -6.00 -6.89
CA LYS A 35 7.06 -7.11 -7.11
C LYS A 35 8.47 -6.63 -7.41
N SER A 36 8.61 -5.52 -8.12
CA SER A 36 9.91 -4.96 -8.52
C SER A 36 10.56 -4.07 -7.46
N ARG A 37 9.86 -3.77 -6.36
CA ARG A 37 10.38 -2.89 -5.31
C ARG A 37 11.50 -3.55 -4.52
N ARG A 38 12.45 -2.73 -4.06
CA ARG A 38 13.58 -3.14 -3.21
C ARG A 38 13.33 -2.76 -1.76
N ILE A 39 14.08 -3.35 -0.84
CA ILE A 39 14.07 -2.98 0.58
C ILE A 39 14.40 -1.50 0.75
N PHE A 40 15.45 -1.04 0.06
CA PHE A 40 15.84 0.37 0.00
C PHE A 40 15.78 0.88 -1.43
N GLU A 41 15.18 2.06 -1.62
CA GLU A 41 15.11 2.74 -2.90
C GLU A 41 15.45 4.22 -2.70
N GLN A 42 16.37 4.74 -3.50
CA GLN A 42 16.72 6.16 -3.48
C GLN A 42 15.80 6.94 -4.44
N LYS A 43 15.22 8.02 -3.97
CA LYS A 43 14.47 8.96 -4.80
C LYS A 43 14.87 10.39 -4.43
N GLY A 44 15.76 11.00 -5.23
CA GLY A 44 16.38 12.27 -4.87
C GLY A 44 17.18 12.13 -3.57
N ASN A 45 16.91 12.99 -2.59
CA ASN A 45 17.53 12.94 -1.26
C ASN A 45 16.79 12.03 -0.27
N LEU A 46 15.65 11.46 -0.67
CA LEU A 46 14.83 10.59 0.18
C LEU A 46 15.18 9.13 -0.04
N VAL A 47 15.44 8.40 1.03
CA VAL A 47 15.54 6.94 1.04
C VAL A 47 14.19 6.35 1.39
N LYS A 48 13.61 5.55 0.50
CA LYS A 48 12.43 4.74 0.81
C LYS A 48 12.88 3.42 1.43
N PHE A 49 12.34 3.09 2.58
CA PHE A 49 12.64 1.86 3.31
C PHE A 49 11.38 0.99 3.45
N HIS A 50 11.44 -0.22 2.94
CA HIS A 50 10.33 -1.19 2.95
C HIS A 50 10.74 -2.44 3.75
N PRO A 51 10.74 -2.37 5.11
CA PRO A 51 11.30 -3.42 5.96
C PRO A 51 10.62 -4.78 5.82
N ILE A 52 9.33 -4.81 5.43
CA ILE A 52 8.55 -6.04 5.29
C ILE A 52 8.27 -6.41 3.82
N ILE A 53 9.07 -5.91 2.89
CA ILE A 53 8.82 -6.06 1.45
C ILE A 53 8.75 -7.54 1.02
N ASP A 54 9.53 -8.41 1.64
CA ASP A 54 9.62 -9.83 1.33
C ASP A 54 8.67 -10.72 2.14
N LEU A 55 7.89 -10.13 3.07
CA LEU A 55 6.90 -10.87 3.84
C LEU A 55 5.84 -11.45 2.89
N THR A 56 5.58 -12.74 2.97
CA THR A 56 4.56 -13.41 2.17
C THR A 56 3.15 -13.22 2.77
N ASP A 57 2.12 -13.46 1.96
CA ASP A 57 0.72 -13.42 2.44
C ASP A 57 0.49 -14.45 3.57
N GLU A 58 1.10 -15.64 3.45
CA GLU A 58 1.01 -16.69 4.47
C GLU A 58 1.70 -16.30 5.77
N GLU A 59 2.91 -15.74 5.69
CA GLU A 59 3.64 -15.25 6.86
C GLU A 59 2.91 -14.09 7.55
N GLN A 60 2.33 -13.17 6.77
CA GLN A 60 1.52 -12.09 7.34
C GLN A 60 0.31 -12.63 8.09
N LYS A 61 -0.43 -13.59 7.50
CA LYS A 61 -1.59 -14.21 8.15
C LYS A 61 -1.18 -14.95 9.43
N GLY A 62 -0.10 -15.72 9.38
CA GLY A 62 0.45 -16.41 10.54
C GLY A 62 0.82 -15.44 11.67
N TYR A 63 1.48 -14.35 11.35
CA TYR A 63 1.83 -13.32 12.33
C TYR A 63 0.60 -12.70 13.00
N PHE A 64 -0.46 -12.41 12.22
CA PHE A 64 -1.72 -11.90 12.77
C PHE A 64 -2.38 -12.89 13.73
N GLU A 65 -2.39 -14.18 13.38
CA GLU A 65 -2.96 -15.24 14.22
C GLU A 65 -2.15 -15.46 15.49
N GLU A 66 -0.83 -15.59 15.39
CA GLU A 66 0.07 -15.82 16.53
C GLU A 66 0.03 -14.70 17.55
N ASN A 67 -0.17 -13.46 17.12
CA ASN A 67 -0.19 -12.28 17.97
C ASN A 67 -1.60 -11.75 18.28
N ASP A 68 -2.65 -12.48 17.87
CA ASP A 68 -4.06 -12.09 18.05
C ASP A 68 -4.33 -10.64 17.64
N LEU A 69 -3.80 -10.24 16.47
CA LEU A 69 -3.93 -8.88 15.99
C LEU A 69 -5.34 -8.61 15.43
N PRO A 70 -5.90 -7.41 15.70
CA PRO A 70 -7.22 -7.06 15.21
C PRO A 70 -7.21 -6.92 13.67
N LYS A 71 -8.19 -7.55 13.03
CA LYS A 71 -8.44 -7.41 11.59
C LYS A 71 -9.39 -6.24 11.34
N HIS A 72 -9.28 -5.65 10.14
CA HIS A 72 -10.19 -4.57 9.77
C HIS A 72 -11.64 -5.07 9.69
N PRO A 73 -12.62 -4.39 10.31
CA PRO A 73 -14.02 -4.87 10.36
C PRO A 73 -14.63 -5.14 8.97
N LEU A 74 -14.28 -4.36 7.96
CA LEU A 74 -14.79 -4.51 6.59
C LEU A 74 -14.26 -5.77 5.88
N GLU A 75 -13.19 -6.39 6.36
CA GLU A 75 -12.68 -7.64 5.79
C GLU A 75 -13.73 -8.76 5.87
N LYS A 76 -14.47 -8.84 6.97
CA LYS A 76 -15.53 -9.85 7.18
C LYS A 76 -16.70 -9.71 6.21
N VAL A 77 -16.90 -8.54 5.62
CA VAL A 77 -17.99 -8.27 4.67
C VAL A 77 -17.51 -8.16 3.22
N GLY A 78 -16.30 -8.62 2.93
CA GLY A 78 -15.80 -8.80 1.57
C GLY A 78 -14.85 -7.74 1.03
N TYR A 79 -14.38 -6.82 1.86
CA TYR A 79 -13.39 -5.81 1.48
C TYR A 79 -11.98 -6.27 1.86
N SER A 80 -11.27 -6.92 0.95
CA SER A 80 -9.93 -7.45 1.20
C SER A 80 -8.80 -6.42 1.09
N SER A 81 -9.07 -5.27 0.48
CA SER A 81 -8.13 -4.13 0.38
C SER A 81 -8.90 -2.84 0.49
N ILE A 82 -8.50 -1.97 1.41
CA ILE A 82 -9.26 -0.79 1.80
C ILE A 82 -8.46 0.47 1.50
N GLY A 83 -9.13 1.48 0.97
CA GLY A 83 -8.60 2.81 0.68
C GLY A 83 -9.70 3.86 0.80
N CYS A 84 -9.69 4.86 -0.08
CA CYS A 84 -10.75 5.87 -0.11
C CYS A 84 -12.12 5.23 -0.35
N ALA A 85 -13.15 5.69 0.35
CA ALA A 85 -14.50 5.10 0.28
C ALA A 85 -15.04 5.00 -1.16
N GLN A 86 -14.89 6.07 -1.95
CA GLN A 86 -15.34 6.10 -3.35
C GLN A 86 -14.52 5.22 -4.30
N CYS A 87 -13.36 4.75 -3.89
CA CYS A 87 -12.45 3.93 -4.71
C CYS A 87 -12.28 2.51 -4.16
N THR A 88 -13.12 2.09 -3.20
CA THR A 88 -13.01 0.79 -2.55
C THR A 88 -14.29 0.00 -2.74
N PHE A 89 -14.16 -1.19 -3.31
CA PHE A 89 -15.24 -2.12 -3.61
C PHE A 89 -14.90 -3.50 -3.02
N LYS A 90 -15.91 -4.35 -2.88
CA LYS A 90 -15.71 -5.75 -2.50
C LYS A 90 -14.89 -6.49 -3.56
N GLY A 91 -14.00 -7.37 -3.15
CA GLY A 91 -13.15 -8.14 -4.06
C GLY A 91 -12.11 -8.98 -3.34
N ARG A 92 -11.28 -9.67 -4.10
CA ARG A 92 -10.16 -10.46 -3.60
C ARG A 92 -8.84 -9.71 -3.79
N GLY A 93 -7.96 -9.76 -2.80
CA GLY A 93 -6.69 -9.04 -2.83
C GLY A 93 -6.94 -7.55 -3.11
N ARG A 94 -6.29 -6.98 -4.10
CA ARG A 94 -6.48 -5.57 -4.49
C ARG A 94 -7.48 -5.35 -5.64
N SER A 95 -8.19 -6.39 -6.10
CA SER A 95 -9.16 -6.26 -7.21
C SER A 95 -10.31 -5.30 -6.90
N GLY A 96 -10.66 -5.12 -5.63
CA GLY A 96 -11.66 -4.16 -5.18
C GLY A 96 -11.19 -2.71 -5.12
N ARG A 97 -9.95 -2.39 -5.56
CA ARG A 97 -9.45 -1.03 -5.59
C ARG A 97 -9.69 -0.38 -6.96
N TRP A 98 -10.20 0.86 -6.95
CA TRP A 98 -10.49 1.67 -8.14
C TRP A 98 -11.43 1.03 -9.18
N GLY A 99 -12.15 -0.03 -8.81
CA GLY A 99 -13.08 -0.72 -9.70
C GLY A 99 -12.40 -1.22 -10.98
N ASN A 100 -13.07 -1.04 -12.12
CA ASN A 100 -12.60 -1.50 -13.43
C ASN A 100 -11.70 -0.48 -14.15
N SER A 101 -11.09 0.47 -13.45
CA SER A 101 -10.29 1.54 -14.08
C SER A 101 -8.91 1.06 -14.58
N GLY A 102 -8.51 -0.17 -14.27
CA GLY A 102 -7.16 -0.68 -14.56
C GLY A 102 -6.06 -0.09 -13.67
N LYS A 103 -6.40 0.81 -12.76
CA LYS A 103 -5.46 1.43 -11.83
C LYS A 103 -5.08 0.45 -10.71
N THR A 104 -3.81 0.34 -10.40
CA THR A 104 -3.27 -0.57 -9.38
C THR A 104 -2.62 0.13 -8.19
N GLU A 105 -2.21 1.40 -8.36
CA GLU A 105 -1.60 2.23 -7.33
C GLU A 105 -2.10 3.68 -7.39
N CYS A 106 -2.12 4.35 -6.25
CA CYS A 106 -2.52 5.77 -6.18
C CYS A 106 -1.39 6.75 -6.55
N GLY A 107 -0.19 6.26 -6.78
CA GLY A 107 0.99 7.08 -7.05
C GLY A 107 1.81 7.46 -5.82
N LEU A 108 1.32 7.21 -4.61
CA LEU A 108 1.98 7.59 -3.36
C LEU A 108 3.36 6.93 -3.19
N HIS A 109 3.50 5.70 -3.68
CA HIS A 109 4.72 4.89 -3.55
C HIS A 109 5.59 4.87 -4.82
N LEU A 110 5.21 5.59 -5.85
CA LEU A 110 5.95 5.67 -7.12
C LEU A 110 7.17 6.61 -7.05
#